data_eef27531f40b4174774cfb74ad5b0b31
#
_entry.id   eef27531f40b4174774cfb74ad5b0b31
#
_cell.length_a   1.000
_cell.length_b   1.000
_cell.length_c   1.000
_cell.angle_alpha   90.00
_cell.angle_beta   90.00
_cell.angle_gamma   90.00
#
_symmetry.space_group_name_H-M   'P 1'
#
loop_
_entity.id
_entity.type
_entity.pdbx_description
1 polymer ?
#
loop_
_entity_poly.entity_id
_entity_poly.type
_entity_poly.pdbx_seq_one_letter_code
_entity_poly.pdbx_strand_id
1 'polypeptide(L)'
;ECHTLVGYHLNQIISTATIYYYDILPSNENSKGKVGQITNVWVDENYRHLGIGRYMVEYLIENYQKDVGMICLNSSKEGINMYLHLVFKKKDNYLIYKNG
;
A
#
# COMPACT_ATOMS: atom_id res chain seq x y z
N GLU A 1 14.26 4.24 -2.53
CA GLU A 1 14.05 2.92 -3.14
C GLU A 1 12.56 2.61 -3.24
N CYS A 2 12.13 2.08 -4.38
CA CYS A 2 10.73 1.70 -4.54
C CYS A 2 10.60 0.47 -5.44
N HIS A 3 9.45 -0.21 -5.32
CA HIS A 3 9.14 -1.38 -6.13
C HIS A 3 7.72 -1.22 -6.67
N THR A 4 7.57 -1.39 -7.97
CA THR A 4 6.26 -1.30 -8.61
C THR A 4 5.90 -2.65 -9.22
N LEU A 5 4.73 -3.14 -8.82
CA LEU A 5 4.13 -4.34 -9.38
C LEU A 5 3.19 -3.91 -10.50
N VAL A 6 3.28 -4.58 -11.64
CA VAL A 6 2.47 -4.24 -12.80
C VAL A 6 1.73 -5.49 -13.27
N GLY A 7 0.43 -5.36 -13.49
CA GLY A 7 -0.38 -6.44 -14.03
C GLY A 7 -0.62 -6.23 -15.52
N TYR A 8 -0.47 -7.28 -16.30
CA TYR A 8 -0.68 -7.27 -17.74
C TYR A 8 -1.77 -8.25 -18.14
N HIS A 9 -2.52 -7.87 -19.15
CA HIS A 9 -3.43 -8.78 -19.84
C HIS A 9 -3.48 -8.38 -21.30
N LEU A 10 -3.27 -9.35 -22.18
CA LEU A 10 -3.26 -9.13 -23.64
C LEU A 10 -2.34 -7.96 -24.03
N ASN A 11 -1.14 -7.93 -23.45
CA ASN A 11 -0.11 -6.93 -23.70
C ASN A 11 -0.48 -5.51 -23.27
N GLN A 12 -1.51 -5.38 -22.43
CA GLN A 12 -1.90 -4.08 -21.87
C GLN A 12 -1.69 -4.06 -20.37
N ILE A 13 -1.27 -2.92 -19.84
CA ILE A 13 -1.16 -2.73 -18.41
C ILE A 13 -2.57 -2.52 -17.86
N ILE A 14 -2.99 -3.39 -16.96
CA ILE A 14 -4.34 -3.33 -16.38
C ILE A 14 -4.33 -2.98 -14.90
N SER A 15 -3.16 -3.01 -14.25
CA SER A 15 -3.08 -2.70 -12.82
C SER A 15 -1.68 -2.31 -12.43
N THR A 16 -1.57 -1.51 -11.38
CA THR A 16 -0.30 -1.13 -10.77
C THR A 16 -0.44 -1.07 -9.25
N ALA A 17 0.66 -1.26 -8.55
CA ALA A 17 0.76 -1.00 -7.12
C ALA A 17 2.23 -0.77 -6.81
N THR A 18 2.51 0.22 -5.97
CA THR A 18 3.89 0.60 -5.65
C THR A 18 4.08 0.64 -4.15
N ILE A 19 5.24 0.20 -3.70
CA ILE A 19 5.69 0.42 -2.32
C ILE A 19 7.01 1.18 -2.38
N TYR A 20 7.15 2.22 -1.54
CA TYR A 20 8.42 2.92 -1.38
C TYR A 20 8.73 3.03 0.11
N TYR A 21 10.00 3.26 0.43
CA TYR A 21 10.47 3.27 1.81
C TYR A 21 10.94 4.65 2.21
N TYR A 22 10.75 4.97 3.49
CA TYR A 22 11.35 6.14 4.08
C TYR A 22 11.66 5.88 5.55
N ASP A 23 12.58 6.65 6.08
CA ASP A 23 13.02 6.52 7.46
C ASP A 23 12.25 7.47 8.36
N ILE A 24 11.99 7.02 9.58
CA ILE A 24 11.42 7.84 10.64
C ILE A 24 12.26 7.62 11.89
N LEU A 25 12.03 8.44 12.90
CA LEU A 25 12.67 8.21 14.19
C LEU A 25 12.11 6.90 14.78
N PRO A 26 12.99 5.98 15.23
CA PRO A 26 12.52 4.76 15.87
C PRO A 26 11.64 5.06 17.09
N SER A 27 10.63 4.23 17.28
CA SER A 27 9.68 4.37 18.37
C SER A 27 9.25 2.99 18.85
N ASN A 28 8.43 2.96 19.90
CA ASN A 28 7.88 1.69 20.37
C ASN A 28 6.99 1.02 19.34
N GLU A 29 6.31 1.81 18.50
CA GLU A 29 5.47 1.27 17.43
C GLU A 29 6.31 0.76 16.25
N ASN A 30 7.48 1.37 16.03
CA ASN A 30 8.34 1.05 14.90
C ASN A 30 9.81 1.18 15.31
N SER A 31 10.33 0.15 15.95
CA SER A 31 11.70 0.17 16.46
C SER A 31 12.74 0.14 15.34
N LYS A 32 12.37 -0.33 14.15
CA LYS A 32 13.27 -0.33 12.99
C LYS A 32 13.46 1.06 12.40
N GLY A 33 12.52 1.98 12.65
CA GLY A 33 12.61 3.33 12.12
C GLY A 33 12.46 3.40 10.61
N LYS A 34 11.78 2.44 9.98
CA LYS A 34 11.58 2.41 8.54
C LYS A 34 10.12 2.09 8.23
N VAL A 35 9.56 2.83 7.27
CA VAL A 35 8.18 2.67 6.83
C VAL A 35 8.14 2.29 5.37
N GLY A 36 7.28 1.32 5.03
CA GLY A 36 6.90 1.06 3.65
C GLY A 36 5.57 1.72 3.37
N GLN A 37 5.52 2.54 2.32
CA GLN A 37 4.29 3.22 1.93
C GLN A 37 3.78 2.64 0.63
N ILE A 38 2.58 2.08 0.67
CA ILE A 38 1.91 1.59 -0.54
C ILE A 38 1.14 2.73 -1.16
N THR A 39 1.32 2.90 -2.46
CA THR A 39 0.71 3.98 -3.23
C THR A 39 0.45 3.52 -4.67
N ASN A 40 -0.25 4.36 -5.43
CA ASN A 40 -0.54 4.09 -6.84
C ASN A 40 -1.17 2.73 -7.09
N VAL A 41 -2.05 2.31 -6.17
CA VAL A 41 -2.83 1.09 -6.38
C VAL A 41 -3.95 1.43 -7.35
N TRP A 42 -3.84 0.83 -8.54
CA TRP A 42 -4.79 1.10 -9.62
C TRP A 42 -5.14 -0.19 -10.34
N VAL A 43 -6.41 -0.34 -10.67
CA VAL A 43 -6.90 -1.45 -11.49
C VAL A 43 -7.82 -0.85 -12.55
N ASP A 44 -7.59 -1.23 -13.81
CA ASP A 44 -8.45 -0.83 -14.93
C ASP A 44 -9.91 -1.19 -14.62
N GLU A 45 -10.83 -0.30 -14.98
CA GLU A 45 -12.24 -0.47 -14.59
C GLU A 45 -12.86 -1.77 -15.14
N ASN A 46 -12.36 -2.27 -16.27
CA ASN A 46 -12.85 -3.52 -16.84
C ASN A 46 -12.38 -4.76 -16.10
N TYR A 47 -11.45 -4.60 -15.18
CA TYR A 47 -10.85 -5.70 -14.42
C TYR A 47 -11.10 -5.58 -12.93
N ARG A 48 -11.94 -4.66 -12.51
CA ARG A 48 -12.28 -4.48 -11.10
C ARG A 48 -13.18 -5.60 -10.60
N HIS A 49 -13.23 -5.74 -9.27
CA HIS A 49 -14.03 -6.76 -8.56
C HIS A 49 -13.60 -8.19 -8.84
N LEU A 50 -12.37 -8.38 -9.35
CA LEU A 50 -11.78 -9.69 -9.58
C LEU A 50 -10.71 -10.05 -8.54
N GLY A 51 -10.47 -9.18 -7.56
CA GLY A 51 -9.47 -9.42 -6.53
C GLY A 51 -8.04 -9.04 -6.93
N ILE A 52 -7.85 -8.37 -8.05
CA ILE A 52 -6.51 -8.02 -8.55
C ILE A 52 -5.81 -7.03 -7.61
N GLY A 53 -6.50 -5.96 -7.20
CA GLY A 53 -5.92 -4.98 -6.30
C GLY A 53 -5.52 -5.59 -4.96
N ARG A 54 -6.38 -6.44 -4.42
CA ARG A 54 -6.10 -7.15 -3.18
C ARG A 54 -4.88 -8.05 -3.31
N TYR A 55 -4.80 -8.80 -4.39
CA TYR A 55 -3.67 -9.68 -4.65
C TYR A 55 -2.37 -8.90 -4.71
N MET A 56 -2.37 -7.75 -5.38
CA MET A 56 -1.17 -6.94 -5.53
C MET A 56 -0.70 -6.36 -4.20
N VAL A 57 -1.62 -5.89 -3.37
CA VAL A 57 -1.28 -5.36 -2.04
C VAL A 57 -0.74 -6.49 -1.16
N GLU A 58 -1.37 -7.66 -1.16
CA GLU A 58 -0.88 -8.81 -0.41
C GLU A 58 0.52 -9.21 -0.86
N TYR A 59 0.76 -9.18 -2.17
CA TYR A 59 2.08 -9.52 -2.71
C TYR A 59 3.15 -8.56 -2.20
N LEU A 60 2.85 -7.25 -2.22
CA LEU A 60 3.80 -6.26 -1.73
C LEU A 60 4.09 -6.44 -0.23
N ILE A 61 3.06 -6.72 0.56
CA ILE A 61 3.26 -6.95 1.98
C ILE A 61 4.14 -8.17 2.21
N GLU A 62 3.83 -9.29 1.58
CA GLU A 62 4.57 -10.54 1.79
C GLU A 62 6.03 -10.42 1.39
N ASN A 63 6.31 -9.69 0.32
CA ASN A 63 7.66 -9.64 -0.22
C ASN A 63 8.53 -8.55 0.39
N TYR A 64 7.94 -7.52 1.00
CA TYR A 64 8.71 -6.36 1.46
C TYR A 64 8.54 -6.03 2.94
N GLN A 65 7.74 -6.79 3.68
CA GLN A 65 7.51 -6.49 5.10
C GLN A 65 8.75 -6.69 5.98
N LYS A 66 9.69 -7.51 5.54
CA LYS A 66 10.88 -7.83 6.35
C LYS A 66 11.78 -6.62 6.57
N ASP A 67 11.74 -5.68 5.64
CA ASP A 67 12.69 -4.56 5.64
C ASP A 67 12.16 -3.36 6.41
N VAL A 68 10.94 -3.40 6.88
CA VAL A 68 10.29 -2.24 7.50
C VAL A 68 9.63 -2.62 8.83
N GLY A 69 9.40 -1.61 9.66
CA GLY A 69 8.70 -1.81 10.92
C GLY A 69 7.19 -1.69 10.78
N MET A 70 6.73 -1.02 9.74
CA MET A 70 5.31 -0.92 9.46
C MET A 70 5.09 -0.62 7.99
N ILE A 71 3.90 -0.96 7.49
CA ILE A 71 3.47 -0.64 6.15
C ILE A 71 2.21 0.20 6.25
N CYS A 72 2.21 1.35 5.57
CA CYS A 72 1.12 2.30 5.59
C CYS A 72 0.46 2.37 4.21
N LEU A 73 -0.80 2.78 4.20
CA LEU A 73 -1.57 2.90 2.98
C LEU A 73 -2.67 3.93 3.18
N ASN A 74 -2.85 4.82 2.21
CA ASN A 74 -3.97 5.74 2.18
C ASN A 74 -5.04 5.15 1.26
N SER A 75 -6.22 4.88 1.79
CA SER A 75 -7.27 4.28 0.98
C SER A 75 -8.40 5.27 0.69
N SER A 76 -9.10 5.03 -0.42
CA SER A 76 -10.35 5.72 -0.70
C SER A 76 -11.46 5.19 0.22
N LYS A 77 -12.58 5.92 0.27
CA LYS A 77 -13.74 5.45 1.05
C LYS A 77 -14.25 4.11 0.56
N GLU A 78 -14.19 3.89 -0.75
CA GLU A 78 -14.66 2.63 -1.34
C GLU A 78 -13.75 1.46 -1.03
N GLY A 79 -12.45 1.71 -0.90
CA GLY A 79 -11.46 0.65 -0.73
C GLY A 79 -11.16 0.29 0.71
N ILE A 80 -11.58 1.11 1.68
CA ILE A 80 -11.12 0.94 3.06
C ILE A 80 -11.52 -0.40 3.67
N ASN A 81 -12.70 -0.90 3.36
CA ASN A 81 -13.14 -2.17 3.92
C ASN A 81 -12.29 -3.34 3.44
N MET A 82 -11.87 -3.31 2.18
CA MET A 82 -10.98 -4.33 1.64
C MET A 82 -9.66 -4.35 2.41
N TYR A 83 -9.08 -3.18 2.66
CA TYR A 83 -7.79 -3.10 3.34
C TYR A 83 -7.89 -3.50 4.82
N LEU A 84 -8.99 -3.20 5.48
CA LEU A 84 -9.21 -3.64 6.86
C LEU A 84 -9.27 -5.17 6.95
N HIS A 85 -9.77 -5.84 5.91
CA HIS A 85 -9.76 -7.30 5.85
C HIS A 85 -8.36 -7.87 5.62
N LEU A 86 -7.40 -7.06 5.19
CA LEU A 86 -6.01 -7.47 4.98
C LEU A 86 -5.12 -7.18 6.19
N VAL A 87 -5.69 -7.11 7.39
CA VAL A 87 -4.95 -6.86 8.64
C VAL A 87 -4.44 -5.43 8.79
N PHE A 88 -4.86 -4.50 7.97
CA PHE A 88 -4.55 -3.10 8.21
C PHE A 88 -5.41 -2.57 9.36
N LYS A 89 -4.82 -1.70 10.15
CA LYS A 89 -5.52 -1.04 11.25
C LYS A 89 -5.72 0.42 10.90
N LYS A 90 -6.92 0.93 11.16
CA LYS A 90 -7.23 2.32 10.92
C LYS A 90 -6.56 3.19 11.98
N LYS A 91 -5.99 4.31 11.56
CA LYS A 91 -5.39 5.27 12.48
C LYS A 91 -6.09 6.61 12.32
N ASP A 92 -6.89 6.98 13.32
CA ASP A 92 -7.81 8.11 13.22
C ASP A 92 -7.25 9.46 13.62
N ASN A 93 -6.13 9.47 14.32
CA ASN A 93 -5.56 10.72 14.83
C ASN A 93 -4.35 11.21 14.03
N TYR A 94 -4.38 10.96 12.74
CA TYR A 94 -3.35 11.45 11.82
C TYR A 94 -3.72 12.85 11.34
N LEU A 95 -2.85 13.82 11.59
CA LEU A 95 -3.08 15.22 11.25
C LEU A 95 -2.05 15.68 10.23
N ILE A 96 -2.50 16.44 9.24
CA ILE A 96 -1.63 16.98 8.19
C ILE A 96 -1.67 18.49 8.21
N TYR A 97 -0.50 19.11 8.26
CA TYR A 97 -0.34 20.54 8.00
C TYR A 97 0.09 20.69 6.54
N LYS A 98 -0.73 21.38 5.76
CA LYS A 98 -0.40 21.62 4.36
C LYS A 98 0.20 23.00 4.20
N ASN A 99 1.25 23.07 3.43
CA ASN A 99 2.05 24.28 3.27
C ASN A 99 1.86 24.94 1.91
N GLY A 100 0.65 24.92 1.43
CA GLY A 100 0.43 25.59 0.15
C GLY A 100 -0.85 25.21 -0.54
#